data_c35c4a1339189c2ee2a3a8fc4b9d6f75
#
_entry.id   c35c4a1339189c2ee2a3a8fc4b9d6f75
#
_cell.length_a   1.000
_cell.length_b   1.000
_cell.length_c   1.000
_cell.angle_alpha   90.00
_cell.angle_beta   90.00
_cell.angle_gamma   90.00
#
_symmetry.space_group_name_H-M   'P 1'
#
loop_
_entity.id
_entity.type
_entity.pdbx_description
1 polymer ?
#
loop_
_entity_poly.entity_id
_entity_poly.type
_entity_poly.pdbx_seq_one_letter_code
_entity_poly.pdbx_strand_id
1 'polypeptide(L)'
;MNVAAFIEYLNKTKHLHLDADYYGNIEVWRQWWKGDVPDIHDQKEDAPDGSVISRRLASLRMPKHVCEDWANLLLNDKTTLQIGDASTSAYLLGSDEQQTGGLLRQLHFWENANRLVEQAYWSGTGAFVMSVENLTVDASGNALPSPQGSIRLDYDPACCILPISVERGVVTEAAFVSECMMGGKPAVYLQTHTVRNGSRTITNEWFEVTDDVSGTPKFSKLTEDKTLPGTVKSITVTGAPAWFSLFSPAAVKNLDGGMGLGMSIFSEALDAAQMVDYAFDNYRQDIRLGGKKIFYDRSLCRKWVDKEGIEHAVPPDAVHRQIFYELPTPEGGIDQLAAWREYNPDLRTASNHQAVQDALDMMSFKCKLGCHRYKFDQGTVTTATEYTGSRQDLVQNANKNQIPIETALIGILRAMLWAAKNLLGAPVDPESSISVNWDDSYIVSEQERTNQLREDAIAGLVPRCRYLAARYSLSEDEAHQWTAEAKADSHTDEALTFGGA
;
A
#
# COMPACT_ATOMS: atom_id res chain seq x y z
N MET A 1 6.15 -16.50 8.08
CA MET A 1 5.50 -17.46 9.01
C MET A 1 4.21 -17.98 8.39
N ASN A 2 3.87 -19.24 8.62
CA ASN A 2 2.53 -19.72 8.33
C ASN A 2 1.61 -19.31 9.49
N VAL A 3 0.91 -18.18 9.33
CA VAL A 3 0.03 -17.61 10.37
C VAL A 3 -1.10 -18.57 10.73
N ALA A 4 -1.64 -19.31 9.75
CA ALA A 4 -2.68 -20.31 10.01
C ALA A 4 -2.23 -21.41 10.98
N ALA A 5 -0.99 -21.93 10.81
CA ALA A 5 -0.44 -22.91 11.74
C ALA A 5 -0.25 -22.35 13.15
N PHE A 6 0.13 -21.09 13.27
CA PHE A 6 0.23 -20.45 14.59
C PHE A 6 -1.15 -20.21 15.23
N ILE A 7 -2.15 -19.84 14.45
CA ILE A 7 -3.54 -19.73 14.89
C ILE A 7 -4.06 -21.07 15.41
N GLU A 8 -3.81 -22.17 14.69
CA GLU A 8 -4.19 -23.50 15.17
C GLU A 8 -3.51 -23.87 16.50
N TYR A 9 -2.21 -23.52 16.63
CA TYR A 9 -1.49 -23.70 17.88
C TYR A 9 -2.12 -22.89 19.03
N LEU A 10 -2.46 -21.61 18.80
CA LEU A 10 -3.10 -20.74 19.79
C LEU A 10 -4.50 -21.24 20.17
N ASN A 11 -5.28 -21.70 19.21
CA ASN A 11 -6.60 -22.28 19.45
C ASN A 11 -6.50 -23.54 20.34
N LYS A 12 -5.51 -24.40 20.12
CA LYS A 12 -5.28 -25.61 20.93
C LYS A 12 -4.77 -25.29 22.33
N THR A 13 -3.88 -24.30 22.47
CA THR A 13 -3.16 -24.05 23.73
C THR A 13 -3.80 -22.96 24.57
N LYS A 14 -4.44 -21.97 23.97
CA LYS A 14 -5.04 -20.81 24.63
C LYS A 14 -6.57 -20.72 24.49
N HIS A 15 -7.18 -21.60 23.70
CA HIS A 15 -8.63 -21.64 23.45
C HIS A 15 -9.22 -20.32 22.95
N LEU A 16 -8.49 -19.64 22.04
CA LEU A 16 -8.88 -18.32 21.55
C LEU A 16 -9.99 -18.35 20.49
N HIS A 17 -10.28 -19.52 19.90
CA HIS A 17 -11.32 -19.69 18.87
C HIS A 17 -11.16 -18.77 17.63
N LEU A 18 -9.91 -18.51 17.22
CA LEU A 18 -9.60 -17.72 16.06
C LEU A 18 -9.96 -18.47 14.78
N ASP A 19 -10.47 -17.75 13.79
CA ASP A 19 -10.84 -18.30 12.48
C ASP A 19 -9.61 -18.40 11.57
N ALA A 20 -9.09 -19.60 11.40
CA ALA A 20 -7.92 -19.84 10.54
C ALA A 20 -8.25 -19.70 9.04
N ASP A 21 -9.47 -20.02 8.62
CA ASP A 21 -9.87 -20.03 7.20
C ASP A 21 -9.87 -18.62 6.60
N TYR A 22 -10.27 -17.62 7.40
CA TYR A 22 -10.24 -16.23 6.97
C TYR A 22 -8.82 -15.77 6.57
N TYR A 23 -7.79 -16.25 7.27
CA TYR A 23 -6.38 -15.89 6.96
C TYR A 23 -5.89 -16.52 5.64
N GLY A 24 -6.58 -17.56 5.15
CA GLY A 24 -6.37 -18.09 3.80
C GLY A 24 -6.68 -17.05 2.72
N ASN A 25 -7.74 -16.26 2.89
CA ASN A 25 -8.07 -15.15 1.97
C ASN A 25 -6.98 -14.08 1.98
N ILE A 26 -6.43 -13.74 3.16
CA ILE A 26 -5.33 -12.76 3.26
C ILE A 26 -4.10 -13.26 2.49
N GLU A 27 -3.78 -14.55 2.54
CA GLU A 27 -2.64 -15.09 1.78
C GLU A 27 -2.89 -15.04 0.27
N VAL A 28 -4.12 -15.30 -0.19
CA VAL A 28 -4.50 -15.11 -1.60
C VAL A 28 -4.30 -13.64 -2.02
N TRP A 29 -4.79 -12.69 -1.20
CA TRP A 29 -4.59 -11.26 -1.50
C TRP A 29 -3.11 -10.87 -1.51
N ARG A 30 -2.31 -11.45 -0.61
CA ARG A 30 -0.85 -11.24 -0.57
C ARG A 30 -0.15 -11.71 -1.83
N GLN A 31 -0.54 -12.86 -2.37
CA GLN A 31 0.00 -13.38 -3.63
C GLN A 31 -0.32 -12.43 -4.80
N TRP A 32 -1.55 -11.95 -4.89
CA TRP A 32 -1.96 -10.97 -5.89
C TRP A 32 -1.24 -9.63 -5.74
N TRP A 33 -1.08 -9.13 -4.51
CA TRP A 33 -0.34 -7.90 -4.25
C TRP A 33 1.14 -8.03 -4.63
N LYS A 34 1.74 -9.19 -4.40
CA LYS A 34 3.10 -9.48 -4.85
C LYS A 34 3.22 -9.67 -6.36
N GLY A 35 2.12 -9.94 -7.07
CA GLY A 35 2.10 -10.35 -8.48
C GLY A 35 2.74 -11.72 -8.68
N ASP A 36 2.48 -12.63 -7.75
CA ASP A 36 3.00 -13.98 -7.73
C ASP A 36 1.92 -14.95 -7.25
N VAL A 37 1.02 -15.30 -8.17
CA VAL A 37 -0.08 -16.28 -7.98
C VAL A 37 0.28 -17.52 -8.78
N PRO A 38 0.82 -18.58 -8.15
CA PRO A 38 1.36 -19.74 -8.87
C PRO A 38 0.33 -20.39 -9.82
N ASP A 39 -0.90 -20.57 -9.35
CA ASP A 39 -1.96 -21.22 -10.13
C ASP A 39 -2.35 -20.49 -11.43
N ILE A 40 -2.01 -19.21 -11.54
CA ILE A 40 -2.32 -18.35 -12.68
C ILE A 40 -1.06 -18.00 -13.46
N HIS A 41 0.03 -17.66 -12.78
CA HIS A 41 1.23 -17.16 -13.42
C HIS A 41 2.15 -18.30 -13.90
N ASP A 42 2.17 -19.48 -13.27
CA ASP A 42 3.01 -20.59 -13.65
C ASP A 42 2.26 -21.54 -14.57
N GLN A 43 2.23 -21.22 -15.88
CA GLN A 43 1.56 -22.01 -16.90
C GLN A 43 2.43 -23.19 -17.34
N LYS A 44 1.79 -24.34 -17.45
CA LYS A 44 2.39 -25.56 -17.98
C LYS A 44 1.63 -25.98 -19.24
N GLU A 45 2.34 -26.14 -20.34
CA GLU A 45 1.80 -26.56 -21.63
C GLU A 45 2.48 -27.86 -22.05
N ASP A 46 1.69 -28.83 -22.48
CA ASP A 46 2.21 -30.07 -23.03
C ASP A 46 2.71 -29.81 -24.45
N ALA A 47 3.98 -30.09 -24.71
CA ALA A 47 4.54 -30.01 -26.04
C ALA A 47 4.18 -31.27 -26.87
N PRO A 48 4.16 -31.18 -28.21
CA PRO A 48 3.84 -32.31 -29.09
C PRO A 48 4.78 -33.51 -28.94
N ASP A 49 5.98 -33.30 -28.41
CA ASP A 49 6.99 -34.34 -28.12
C ASP A 49 6.78 -35.01 -26.73
N GLY A 50 5.73 -34.64 -25.99
CA GLY A 50 5.41 -35.15 -24.66
C GLY A 50 6.22 -34.45 -23.53
N SER A 51 7.04 -33.45 -23.86
CA SER A 51 7.69 -32.63 -22.84
C SER A 51 6.72 -31.57 -22.29
N VAL A 52 6.97 -31.12 -21.04
CA VAL A 52 6.20 -30.03 -20.44
C VAL A 52 6.99 -28.74 -20.57
N ILE A 53 6.41 -27.77 -21.25
CA ILE A 53 6.94 -26.40 -21.34
C ILE A 53 6.37 -25.59 -20.19
N SER A 54 7.24 -25.15 -19.28
CA SER A 54 6.87 -24.25 -18.22
C SER A 54 7.07 -22.79 -18.66
N ARG A 55 6.03 -21.98 -18.54
CA ARG A 55 6.03 -20.58 -18.90
C ARG A 55 5.47 -19.75 -17.76
N ARG A 56 6.16 -18.65 -17.42
CA ARG A 56 5.63 -17.67 -16.48
C ARG A 56 4.91 -16.55 -17.24
N LEU A 57 3.66 -16.31 -16.88
CA LEU A 57 2.83 -15.21 -17.35
C LEU A 57 3.39 -13.88 -16.81
N ALA A 58 3.45 -12.84 -17.64
CA ALA A 58 3.87 -11.53 -17.22
C ALA A 58 2.74 -10.80 -16.50
N SER A 59 3.03 -10.17 -15.37
CA SER A 59 2.06 -9.42 -14.56
C SER A 59 2.40 -7.93 -14.53
N LEU A 60 1.38 -7.08 -14.62
CA LEU A 60 1.48 -5.63 -14.34
C LEU A 60 1.43 -5.31 -12.85
N ARG A 61 1.14 -6.28 -12.00
CA ARG A 61 1.03 -6.12 -10.54
C ARG A 61 0.06 -4.99 -10.13
N MET A 62 -1.04 -4.86 -10.85
CA MET A 62 -2.03 -3.80 -10.60
C MET A 62 -2.59 -3.79 -9.18
N PRO A 63 -2.80 -4.93 -8.48
CA PRO A 63 -3.20 -4.92 -7.08
C PRO A 63 -2.27 -4.11 -6.17
N LYS A 64 -0.95 -4.16 -6.41
CA LYS A 64 0.02 -3.33 -5.66
C LYS A 64 -0.15 -1.84 -5.97
N HIS A 65 -0.23 -1.48 -7.26
CA HIS A 65 -0.43 -0.09 -7.68
C HIS A 65 -1.72 0.52 -7.11
N VAL A 66 -2.81 -0.25 -7.08
CA VAL A 66 -4.07 0.18 -6.46
C VAL A 66 -3.90 0.52 -4.98
N CYS A 67 -3.17 -0.31 -4.22
CA CYS A 67 -2.94 -0.06 -2.80
C CYS A 67 -2.02 1.15 -2.56
N GLU A 68 -0.97 1.32 -3.38
CA GLU A 68 -0.09 2.49 -3.36
C GLU A 68 -0.88 3.78 -3.67
N ASP A 69 -1.74 3.74 -4.69
CA ASP A 69 -2.59 4.88 -5.06
C ASP A 69 -3.54 5.28 -3.93
N TRP A 70 -4.18 4.31 -3.28
CA TRP A 70 -5.03 4.57 -2.12
C TRP A 70 -4.24 5.15 -0.95
N ALA A 71 -3.05 4.64 -0.66
CA ALA A 71 -2.21 5.19 0.41
C ALA A 71 -1.83 6.65 0.12
N ASN A 72 -1.45 6.96 -1.12
CA ASN A 72 -1.08 8.31 -1.54
C ASN A 72 -2.29 9.28 -1.61
N LEU A 73 -3.49 8.77 -1.84
CA LEU A 73 -4.72 9.59 -1.82
C LEU A 73 -5.17 9.94 -0.40
N LEU A 74 -4.90 9.05 0.57
CA LEU A 74 -5.45 9.17 1.93
C LEU A 74 -4.45 9.74 2.93
N LEU A 75 -3.18 9.34 2.88
CA LEU A 75 -2.15 9.86 3.78
C LEU A 75 -0.91 10.28 2.98
N ASN A 76 -0.89 11.49 2.50
CA ASN A 76 0.22 12.10 1.80
C ASN A 76 0.89 13.20 2.65
N ASP A 77 1.86 13.89 2.08
CA ASP A 77 2.64 14.97 2.69
C ASP A 77 1.84 16.23 3.01
N LYS A 78 0.64 16.39 2.43
CA LYS A 78 -0.27 17.52 2.68
C LYS A 78 -1.27 17.25 3.79
N THR A 79 -1.40 16.00 4.24
CA THR A 79 -2.26 15.65 5.39
C THR A 79 -1.63 16.16 6.67
N THR A 80 -2.36 16.96 7.44
CA THR A 80 -1.86 17.60 8.66
C THR A 80 -2.80 17.37 9.84
N LEU A 81 -2.25 17.49 11.05
CA LEU A 81 -3.02 17.42 12.30
C LEU A 81 -3.18 18.82 12.89
N GLN A 82 -4.37 19.10 13.40
CA GLN A 82 -4.67 20.28 14.18
C GLN A 82 -4.99 19.89 15.62
N ILE A 83 -4.30 20.45 16.58
CA ILE A 83 -4.42 20.13 18.01
C ILE A 83 -4.75 21.39 18.77
N GLY A 84 -5.80 21.35 19.59
CA GLY A 84 -6.34 22.55 20.24
C GLY A 84 -5.48 23.08 21.37
N ASP A 85 -4.74 22.23 22.11
CA ASP A 85 -3.86 22.66 23.19
C ASP A 85 -2.43 22.84 22.68
N ALA A 86 -1.83 24.00 22.97
CA ALA A 86 -0.51 24.38 22.47
C ALA A 86 0.62 23.48 23.01
N SER A 87 0.57 23.07 24.28
CA SER A 87 1.59 22.20 24.88
C SER A 87 1.52 20.78 24.29
N THR A 88 0.32 20.28 24.08
CA THR A 88 0.07 18.99 23.43
C THR A 88 0.48 19.01 21.95
N SER A 89 0.20 20.11 21.25
CA SER A 89 0.64 20.33 19.86
C SER A 89 2.18 20.33 19.78
N ALA A 90 2.85 21.09 20.63
CA ALA A 90 4.30 21.14 20.69
C ALA A 90 4.94 19.77 21.01
N TYR A 91 4.32 18.98 21.86
CA TYR A 91 4.77 17.62 22.20
C TYR A 91 4.68 16.66 21.01
N LEU A 92 3.54 16.65 20.30
CA LEU A 92 3.31 15.74 19.16
C LEU A 92 4.00 16.21 17.88
N LEU A 93 3.84 17.48 17.51
CA LEU A 93 4.28 18.02 16.22
C LEU A 93 5.64 18.71 16.29
N GLY A 94 5.99 19.30 17.43
CA GLY A 94 7.15 20.17 17.61
C GLY A 94 6.74 21.61 17.81
N SER A 95 7.65 22.41 18.38
CA SER A 95 7.41 23.82 18.72
C SER A 95 7.95 24.80 17.67
N ASP A 96 8.69 24.31 16.68
CA ASP A 96 9.25 25.11 15.59
C ASP A 96 8.29 25.14 14.38
N GLU A 97 8.43 26.16 13.53
CA GLU A 97 7.63 26.32 12.30
C GLU A 97 7.75 25.10 11.36
N GLN A 98 8.85 24.37 11.43
CA GLN A 98 9.12 23.19 10.63
C GLN A 98 8.68 21.88 11.30
N GLN A 99 8.13 21.94 12.53
CA GLN A 99 7.68 20.80 13.32
C GLN A 99 8.73 19.69 13.46
N THR A 100 10.00 20.09 13.72
CA THR A 100 11.14 19.18 13.67
C THR A 100 11.39 18.42 14.97
N GLY A 101 10.86 18.85 16.10
CA GLY A 101 11.15 18.29 17.44
C GLY A 101 10.06 17.39 18.02
N GLY A 102 8.93 17.17 17.33
CA GLY A 102 7.78 16.47 17.87
C GLY A 102 7.92 14.94 17.90
N LEU A 103 7.14 14.30 18.78
CA LEU A 103 7.12 12.84 18.95
C LEU A 103 6.79 12.11 17.63
N LEU A 104 5.85 12.62 16.83
CA LEU A 104 5.46 11.98 15.57
C LEU A 104 6.61 11.92 14.57
N ARG A 105 7.45 12.95 14.53
CA ARG A 105 8.64 12.96 13.68
C ARG A 105 9.71 11.97 14.17
N GLN A 106 9.92 11.90 15.47
CA GLN A 106 10.86 10.93 16.08
C GLN A 106 10.44 9.48 15.79
N LEU A 107 9.13 9.21 15.71
CA LEU A 107 8.57 7.90 15.38
C LEU A 107 8.49 7.62 13.87
N HIS A 108 8.91 8.55 12.99
CA HIS A 108 8.69 8.46 11.53
C HIS A 108 7.22 8.14 11.19
N PHE A 109 6.30 8.80 11.93
CA PHE A 109 4.89 8.45 11.95
C PHE A 109 4.24 8.51 10.56
N TRP A 110 4.39 9.63 9.84
CA TRP A 110 3.71 9.84 8.55
C TRP A 110 4.15 8.84 7.48
N GLU A 111 5.45 8.59 7.39
CA GLU A 111 6.01 7.61 6.46
C GLU A 111 5.48 6.20 6.75
N ASN A 112 5.51 5.79 8.01
CA ASN A 112 5.05 4.47 8.41
C ASN A 112 3.52 4.35 8.36
N ALA A 113 2.77 5.41 8.66
CA ALA A 113 1.32 5.44 8.55
C ALA A 113 0.85 5.32 7.09
N ASN A 114 1.51 6.02 6.14
CA ASN A 114 1.25 5.84 4.70
C ASN A 114 1.50 4.39 4.28
N ARG A 115 2.64 3.80 4.67
CA ARG A 115 2.94 2.38 4.41
C ARG A 115 1.91 1.44 5.03
N LEU A 116 1.42 1.76 6.25
CA LEU A 116 0.36 0.97 6.89
C LEU A 116 -0.95 1.05 6.11
N VAL A 117 -1.30 2.20 5.53
CA VAL A 117 -2.49 2.30 4.65
C VAL A 117 -2.35 1.37 3.45
N GLU A 118 -1.20 1.36 2.75
CA GLU A 118 -0.96 0.40 1.68
C GLU A 118 -1.12 -1.05 2.17
N GLN A 119 -0.54 -1.37 3.33
CA GLN A 119 -0.62 -2.71 3.93
C GLN A 119 -2.05 -3.08 4.33
N ALA A 120 -2.80 -2.17 4.90
CA ALA A 120 -4.20 -2.37 5.26
C ALA A 120 -5.08 -2.61 4.03
N TYR A 121 -4.78 -1.93 2.93
CA TYR A 121 -5.58 -2.01 1.72
C TYR A 121 -5.39 -3.32 0.95
N TRP A 122 -4.21 -3.93 1.01
CA TRP A 122 -4.07 -5.28 0.44
C TRP A 122 -4.51 -6.37 1.43
N SER A 123 -4.28 -6.21 2.73
CA SER A 123 -4.57 -7.26 3.72
C SER A 123 -5.98 -7.20 4.31
N GLY A 124 -6.68 -6.09 4.11
CA GLY A 124 -8.05 -5.84 4.58
C GLY A 124 -8.13 -5.10 5.92
N THR A 125 -7.08 -5.00 6.70
CA THR A 125 -7.04 -4.27 7.97
C THR A 125 -5.62 -3.87 8.32
N GLY A 126 -5.46 -2.69 8.88
CA GLY A 126 -4.23 -2.21 9.49
C GLY A 126 -4.42 -1.86 10.95
N ALA A 127 -3.39 -1.98 11.74
CA ALA A 127 -3.35 -1.61 13.14
C ALA A 127 -2.17 -0.71 13.45
N PHE A 128 -2.42 0.38 14.17
CA PHE A 128 -1.43 1.05 14.98
C PHE A 128 -1.39 0.37 16.34
N VAL A 129 -0.23 -0.06 16.79
CA VAL A 129 -0.04 -0.74 18.08
C VAL A 129 1.01 -0.01 18.88
N MET A 130 0.63 0.50 20.05
CA MET A 130 1.53 1.26 20.91
C MET A 130 2.14 0.35 21.97
N SER A 131 3.41 0.57 22.23
CA SER A 131 4.12 0.03 23.39
C SER A 131 4.93 1.14 24.08
N VAL A 132 5.30 0.91 25.34
CA VAL A 132 6.16 1.83 26.11
C VAL A 132 7.39 1.06 26.56
N GLU A 133 8.55 1.46 26.07
CA GLU A 133 9.85 0.90 26.48
C GLU A 133 10.30 1.47 27.81
N ASN A 134 11.14 0.73 28.53
CA ASN A 134 11.67 1.08 29.84
C ASN A 134 10.59 1.39 30.88
N LEU A 135 9.39 0.76 30.71
CA LEU A 135 8.28 0.88 31.65
C LEU A 135 8.58 0.07 32.90
N THR A 136 8.38 0.67 34.06
CA THR A 136 8.48 0.01 35.34
C THR A 136 7.12 -0.52 35.78
N VAL A 137 7.06 -1.72 36.35
CA VAL A 137 5.84 -2.33 36.90
C VAL A 137 6.03 -2.68 38.38
N ASP A 138 4.94 -2.66 39.14
CA ASP A 138 4.93 -3.17 40.50
C ASP A 138 4.93 -4.71 40.55
N ALA A 139 4.97 -5.28 41.76
CA ALA A 139 4.94 -6.71 41.95
C ALA A 139 3.63 -7.39 41.49
N SER A 140 2.57 -6.63 41.27
CA SER A 140 1.27 -7.09 40.76
C SER A 140 1.14 -6.88 39.21
N GLY A 141 2.17 -6.33 38.56
CA GLY A 141 2.17 -6.04 37.12
C GLY A 141 1.51 -4.72 36.74
N ASN A 142 1.14 -3.86 37.69
CA ASN A 142 0.59 -2.55 37.36
C ASN A 142 1.70 -1.61 36.87
N ALA A 143 1.43 -0.85 35.82
CA ALA A 143 2.35 0.15 35.32
C ALA A 143 2.58 1.28 36.34
N LEU A 144 3.83 1.63 36.54
CA LEU A 144 4.26 2.73 37.38
C LEU A 144 4.73 3.91 36.54
N PRO A 145 4.68 5.16 37.03
CA PRO A 145 5.29 6.31 36.37
C PRO A 145 6.76 6.03 36.05
N SER A 146 7.11 6.19 34.79
CA SER A 146 8.43 5.86 34.23
C SER A 146 8.93 7.02 33.34
N PRO A 147 9.46 8.12 33.94
CA PRO A 147 9.88 9.31 33.17
C PRO A 147 10.98 9.04 32.13
N GLN A 148 11.70 7.93 32.27
CA GLN A 148 12.73 7.48 31.32
C GLN A 148 12.17 6.53 30.24
N GLY A 149 10.86 6.29 30.26
CA GLY A 149 10.18 5.50 29.26
C GLY A 149 10.08 6.23 27.92
N SER A 150 9.93 5.47 26.86
CA SER A 150 9.70 6.00 25.51
C SER A 150 8.53 5.28 24.81
N ILE A 151 7.72 6.07 24.12
CA ILE A 151 6.63 5.52 23.32
C ILE A 151 7.21 4.93 22.03
N ARG A 152 6.77 3.71 21.69
CA ARG A 152 6.97 3.07 20.40
C ARG A 152 5.65 2.79 19.72
N LEU A 153 5.68 2.76 18.41
CA LEU A 153 4.52 2.49 17.58
C LEU A 153 4.89 1.43 16.53
N ASP A 154 4.15 0.34 16.53
CA ASP A 154 4.21 -0.70 15.53
C ASP A 154 3.05 -0.56 14.54
N TYR A 155 3.22 -1.08 13.32
CA TYR A 155 2.33 -0.90 12.18
C TYR A 155 2.03 -2.26 11.57
N ASP A 156 0.92 -2.87 11.97
CA ASP A 156 0.62 -4.27 11.69
C ASP A 156 -0.46 -4.43 10.62
N PRO A 157 -0.20 -5.18 9.53
CA PRO A 157 -1.23 -5.61 8.58
C PRO A 157 -2.10 -6.73 9.16
N ALA A 158 -3.24 -7.01 8.52
CA ALA A 158 -4.22 -7.98 9.00
C ALA A 158 -3.65 -9.38 9.28
N CYS A 159 -2.61 -9.80 8.54
CA CYS A 159 -1.96 -11.09 8.80
C CYS A 159 -1.24 -11.16 10.17
N CYS A 160 -0.99 -10.02 10.80
CA CYS A 160 -0.38 -9.91 12.12
C CYS A 160 -1.42 -9.65 13.24
N ILE A 161 -2.69 -9.42 12.91
CA ILE A 161 -3.75 -9.02 13.84
C ILE A 161 -4.65 -10.22 14.12
N LEU A 162 -4.80 -10.59 15.37
CA LEU A 162 -5.66 -11.68 15.85
C LEU A 162 -6.76 -11.10 16.77
N PRO A 163 -7.96 -10.78 16.24
CA PRO A 163 -9.06 -10.30 17.08
C PRO A 163 -9.50 -11.37 18.08
N ILE A 164 -9.63 -10.99 19.35
CA ILE A 164 -10.04 -11.89 20.42
C ILE A 164 -11.49 -11.61 20.83
N SER A 165 -11.84 -10.33 20.96
CA SER A 165 -13.19 -9.90 21.34
C SER A 165 -13.64 -8.75 20.46
N VAL A 166 -14.89 -8.81 19.98
CA VAL A 166 -15.52 -7.78 19.17
C VAL A 166 -16.86 -7.40 19.77
N GLU A 167 -17.00 -6.15 20.14
CA GLU A 167 -18.24 -5.60 20.69
C GLU A 167 -18.81 -4.54 19.75
N ARG A 168 -20.05 -4.72 19.31
CA ARG A 168 -20.73 -3.78 18.40
C ARG A 168 -19.95 -3.42 17.14
N GLY A 169 -19.21 -4.41 16.58
CA GLY A 169 -18.38 -4.23 15.38
C GLY A 169 -16.99 -3.62 15.64
N VAL A 170 -16.66 -3.29 16.89
CA VAL A 170 -15.34 -2.75 17.25
C VAL A 170 -14.53 -3.83 17.98
N VAL A 171 -13.28 -4.04 17.57
CA VAL A 171 -12.36 -4.95 18.24
C VAL A 171 -11.93 -4.32 19.58
N THR A 172 -12.30 -4.95 20.68
CA THR A 172 -11.97 -4.50 22.05
C THR A 172 -10.76 -5.18 22.62
N GLU A 173 -10.51 -6.44 22.21
CA GLU A 173 -9.33 -7.22 22.57
C GLU A 173 -8.72 -7.85 21.34
N ALA A 174 -7.41 -7.78 21.22
CA ALA A 174 -6.66 -8.34 20.10
C ALA A 174 -5.28 -8.82 20.55
N ALA A 175 -4.72 -9.75 19.78
CA ALA A 175 -3.31 -10.11 19.87
C ALA A 175 -2.60 -9.73 18.56
N PHE A 176 -1.35 -9.31 18.68
CA PHE A 176 -0.49 -8.90 17.57
C PHE A 176 0.70 -9.85 17.51
N VAL A 177 1.01 -10.30 16.29
CA VAL A 177 2.01 -11.33 16.02
C VAL A 177 3.11 -10.75 15.18
N SER A 178 4.36 -10.84 15.64
CA SER A 178 5.53 -10.39 14.89
C SER A 178 6.57 -11.51 14.78
N GLU A 179 7.12 -11.67 13.58
CA GLU A 179 8.28 -12.55 13.38
C GLU A 179 9.55 -11.85 13.88
N CYS A 180 10.37 -12.57 14.60
CA CYS A 180 11.65 -12.06 15.07
C CYS A 180 12.73 -13.14 15.03
N MET A 181 13.98 -12.73 15.24
CA MET A 181 15.12 -13.65 15.38
C MET A 181 15.65 -13.54 16.81
N MET A 182 15.66 -14.64 17.53
CA MET A 182 16.21 -14.72 18.88
C MET A 182 17.39 -15.68 18.92
N GLY A 183 18.58 -15.18 19.26
CA GLY A 183 19.80 -15.99 19.31
C GLY A 183 20.12 -16.68 17.97
N GLY A 184 19.78 -16.07 16.82
CA GLY A 184 19.97 -16.64 15.50
C GLY A 184 18.92 -17.67 15.06
N LYS A 185 17.88 -17.89 15.88
CA LYS A 185 16.76 -18.79 15.57
C LYS A 185 15.48 -18.00 15.28
N PRO A 186 14.62 -18.50 14.37
CA PRO A 186 13.33 -17.88 14.12
C PRO A 186 12.44 -18.00 15.37
N ALA A 187 11.79 -16.91 15.71
CA ALA A 187 10.88 -16.81 16.85
C ALA A 187 9.66 -15.97 16.49
N VAL A 188 8.59 -16.16 17.23
CA VAL A 188 7.36 -15.38 17.13
C VAL A 188 7.14 -14.64 18.43
N TYR A 189 6.96 -13.34 18.32
CA TYR A 189 6.52 -12.49 19.42
C TYR A 189 5.00 -12.32 19.34
N LEU A 190 4.32 -12.49 20.46
CA LEU A 190 2.88 -12.34 20.63
C LEU A 190 2.60 -11.30 21.70
N GLN A 191 2.02 -10.18 21.31
CA GLN A 191 1.52 -9.16 22.24
C GLN A 191 0.00 -9.26 22.33
N THR A 192 -0.54 -9.57 23.50
CA THR A 192 -1.99 -9.75 23.70
C THR A 192 -2.56 -8.63 24.55
N HIS A 193 -3.59 -7.97 24.06
CA HIS A 193 -4.31 -6.90 24.74
C HIS A 193 -5.68 -7.40 25.19
N THR A 194 -5.92 -7.43 26.50
CA THR A 194 -7.20 -7.83 27.09
C THR A 194 -7.75 -6.75 28.01
N VAL A 195 -9.07 -6.76 28.22
CA VAL A 195 -9.76 -5.80 29.09
C VAL A 195 -10.55 -6.55 30.16
N ARG A 196 -10.31 -6.21 31.42
CA ARG A 196 -11.10 -6.76 32.55
C ARG A 196 -11.37 -5.65 33.54
N ASN A 197 -12.64 -5.49 33.92
CA ASN A 197 -13.07 -4.53 34.95
C ASN A 197 -12.52 -3.10 34.76
N GLY A 198 -12.46 -2.61 33.52
CA GLY A 198 -11.93 -1.28 33.20
C GLY A 198 -10.40 -1.15 33.20
N SER A 199 -9.69 -2.25 33.51
CA SER A 199 -8.23 -2.30 33.38
C SER A 199 -7.83 -3.05 32.11
N ARG A 200 -6.81 -2.55 31.44
CA ARG A 200 -6.21 -3.19 30.27
C ARG A 200 -4.94 -3.92 30.67
N THR A 201 -4.83 -5.17 30.24
CA THR A 201 -3.62 -5.98 30.45
C THR A 201 -2.98 -6.28 29.11
N ILE A 202 -1.70 -5.97 28.99
CA ILE A 202 -0.87 -6.26 27.84
C ILE A 202 0.10 -7.36 28.24
N THR A 203 0.05 -8.49 27.56
CA THR A 203 0.89 -9.66 27.86
C THR A 203 1.83 -9.91 26.70
N ASN A 204 3.12 -10.05 26.98
CA ASN A 204 4.19 -10.28 26.03
C ASN A 204 4.70 -11.71 26.12
N GLU A 205 4.67 -12.45 25.03
CA GLU A 205 5.08 -13.86 24.98
C GLU A 205 5.94 -14.12 23.74
N TRP A 206 6.91 -15.01 23.87
CA TRP A 206 7.79 -15.43 22.79
C TRP A 206 7.69 -16.92 22.58
N PHE A 207 7.74 -17.33 21.31
CA PHE A 207 7.68 -18.72 20.88
C PHE A 207 8.85 -19.00 19.94
N GLU A 208 9.65 -20.03 20.26
CA GLU A 208 10.64 -20.56 19.31
C GLU A 208 9.90 -21.34 18.21
N VAL A 209 10.32 -21.16 16.98
CA VAL A 209 9.78 -21.88 15.82
C VAL A 209 10.80 -22.93 15.39
N THR A 210 10.36 -24.17 15.33
CA THR A 210 11.14 -25.30 14.85
C THR A 210 10.31 -26.08 13.84
N ASP A 211 10.92 -26.58 12.78
CA ASP A 211 10.23 -27.45 11.84
C ASP A 211 10.30 -28.88 12.33
N ASP A 212 9.23 -29.64 12.15
CA ASP A 212 9.26 -31.08 12.38
C ASP A 212 9.83 -31.82 11.15
N VAL A 213 9.89 -33.15 11.24
CA VAL A 213 10.43 -34.03 10.18
C VAL A 213 9.63 -33.90 8.85
N SER A 214 8.38 -33.44 8.94
CA SER A 214 7.49 -33.22 7.79
C SER A 214 7.52 -31.76 7.25
N GLY A 215 8.35 -30.87 7.84
CA GLY A 215 8.41 -29.45 7.49
C GLY A 215 7.24 -28.63 8.08
N THR A 216 6.49 -29.18 9.02
CA THR A 216 5.41 -28.45 9.69
C THR A 216 5.97 -27.65 10.85
N PRO A 217 5.67 -26.32 10.95
CA PRO A 217 6.19 -25.49 12.02
C PRO A 217 5.60 -25.91 13.38
N LYS A 218 6.49 -26.07 14.37
CA LYS A 218 6.16 -26.30 15.78
C LYS A 218 6.52 -25.08 16.60
N PHE A 219 5.62 -24.69 17.47
CA PHE A 219 5.77 -23.53 18.34
C PHE A 219 5.98 -23.99 19.79
N SER A 220 7.02 -23.47 20.43
CA SER A 220 7.34 -23.72 21.82
C SER A 220 7.44 -22.40 22.57
N LYS A 221 6.60 -22.20 23.60
CA LYS A 221 6.69 -20.99 24.40
C LYS A 221 8.04 -20.92 25.12
N LEU A 222 8.73 -19.78 24.99
CA LEU A 222 10.00 -19.55 25.67
C LEU A 222 9.78 -19.20 27.15
N THR A 223 10.68 -19.69 28.00
CA THR A 223 10.72 -19.36 29.43
C THR A 223 11.30 -17.96 29.63
N GLU A 224 11.06 -17.33 30.80
CA GLU A 224 11.46 -15.94 31.07
C GLU A 224 12.97 -15.66 30.94
N ASP A 225 13.80 -16.65 31.25
CA ASP A 225 15.26 -16.58 31.11
C ASP A 225 15.76 -16.54 29.66
N LYS A 226 14.88 -16.87 28.70
CA LYS A 226 15.17 -16.87 27.26
C LYS A 226 14.49 -15.74 26.50
N THR A 227 13.78 -14.85 27.18
CA THR A 227 13.15 -13.66 26.57
C THR A 227 14.16 -12.52 26.43
N LEU A 228 13.79 -11.51 25.66
CA LEU A 228 14.64 -10.32 25.49
C LEU A 228 14.81 -9.59 26.83
N PRO A 229 16.04 -9.23 27.21
CA PRO A 229 16.29 -8.46 28.43
C PRO A 229 15.47 -7.16 28.46
N GLY A 230 14.87 -6.86 29.60
CA GLY A 230 14.10 -5.62 29.78
C GLY A 230 12.63 -5.69 29.32
N THR A 231 12.18 -6.83 28.80
CA THR A 231 10.77 -6.98 28.43
C THR A 231 9.92 -7.40 29.61
N VAL A 232 8.89 -6.62 29.91
CA VAL A 232 7.93 -6.92 30.98
C VAL A 232 6.92 -7.94 30.45
N LYS A 233 6.73 -9.04 31.18
CA LYS A 233 5.82 -10.13 30.80
C LYS A 233 4.36 -9.71 30.72
N SER A 234 3.93 -8.89 31.67
CA SER A 234 2.55 -8.40 31.77
C SER A 234 2.52 -6.98 32.31
N ILE A 235 1.76 -6.13 31.67
CA ILE A 235 1.58 -4.73 32.02
C ILE A 235 0.09 -4.49 32.20
N THR A 236 -0.34 -4.00 33.36
CA THR A 236 -1.73 -3.63 33.61
C THR A 236 -1.83 -2.12 33.79
N VAL A 237 -2.74 -1.51 33.05
CA VAL A 237 -3.04 -0.07 33.11
C VAL A 237 -4.53 0.14 33.35
N THR A 238 -4.88 1.02 34.30
CA THR A 238 -6.26 1.31 34.65
C THR A 238 -6.68 2.66 34.08
N GLY A 239 -7.90 2.73 33.52
CA GLY A 239 -8.44 3.94 32.92
C GLY A 239 -7.74 4.36 31.60
N ALA A 240 -6.89 3.51 31.03
CA ALA A 240 -6.23 3.77 29.75
C ALA A 240 -7.16 3.50 28.56
N PRO A 241 -7.08 4.29 27.47
CA PRO A 241 -7.65 3.92 26.20
C PRO A 241 -7.00 2.64 25.64
N ALA A 242 -7.49 2.11 24.53
CA ALA A 242 -6.82 1.00 23.85
C ALA A 242 -5.43 1.46 23.34
N TRP A 243 -4.39 0.63 23.59
CA TRP A 243 -3.05 0.87 23.07
C TRP A 243 -2.88 0.34 21.64
N PHE A 244 -3.98 0.13 21.00
CA PHE A 244 -4.03 -0.18 19.57
C PHE A 244 -5.25 0.50 18.94
N SER A 245 -5.18 0.74 17.66
CA SER A 245 -6.29 1.25 16.88
C SER A 245 -6.28 0.62 15.49
N LEU A 246 -7.43 0.09 15.06
CA LEU A 246 -7.57 -0.60 13.81
C LEU A 246 -8.37 0.24 12.81
N PHE A 247 -8.04 0.08 11.54
CA PHE A 247 -8.86 0.57 10.44
C PHE A 247 -8.87 -0.42 9.28
N SER A 248 -9.90 -0.35 8.46
CA SER A 248 -10.06 -1.20 7.28
C SER A 248 -10.52 -0.34 6.10
N PRO A 249 -10.29 -0.76 4.85
CA PRO A 249 -10.95 -0.13 3.71
C PRO A 249 -12.46 -0.04 3.95
N ALA A 250 -13.08 1.08 3.58
CA ALA A 250 -14.49 1.35 3.87
C ALA A 250 -15.47 0.55 3.00
N ALA A 251 -15.08 -0.65 2.60
CA ALA A 251 -15.92 -1.63 1.93
C ALA A 251 -16.61 -2.54 2.96
N VAL A 252 -17.88 -2.84 2.74
CA VAL A 252 -18.60 -3.81 3.57
C VAL A 252 -18.08 -5.20 3.23
N LYS A 253 -17.61 -5.92 4.24
CA LYS A 253 -17.13 -7.28 4.08
C LYS A 253 -18.27 -8.21 3.69
N ASN A 254 -18.12 -8.90 2.56
CA ASN A 254 -19.04 -9.92 2.03
C ASN A 254 -18.48 -11.34 2.14
N LEU A 255 -17.45 -11.54 2.99
CA LEU A 255 -16.82 -12.82 3.26
C LEU A 255 -17.20 -13.30 4.65
N ASP A 256 -17.34 -14.62 4.79
CA ASP A 256 -17.55 -15.25 6.08
C ASP A 256 -16.28 -15.24 6.92
N GLY A 257 -16.43 -15.31 8.24
CA GLY A 257 -15.31 -15.35 9.19
C GLY A 257 -14.61 -14.03 9.41
N GLY A 258 -13.43 -14.06 10.05
CA GLY A 258 -12.59 -12.89 10.33
C GLY A 258 -13.32 -11.78 11.07
N MET A 259 -13.99 -12.08 12.17
CA MET A 259 -14.74 -11.14 12.97
C MET A 259 -13.88 -9.93 13.36
N GLY A 260 -14.37 -8.72 13.08
CA GLY A 260 -13.66 -7.47 13.37
C GLY A 260 -12.56 -7.09 12.35
N LEU A 261 -12.27 -7.95 11.35
CA LEU A 261 -11.39 -7.64 10.24
C LEU A 261 -12.18 -7.27 8.98
N GLY A 262 -11.62 -6.40 8.18
CA GLY A 262 -12.15 -5.99 6.87
C GLY A 262 -11.70 -6.91 5.74
N MET A 263 -11.79 -6.47 4.49
CA MET A 263 -11.31 -7.19 3.31
C MET A 263 -10.43 -6.28 2.44
N SER A 264 -9.59 -6.90 1.60
CA SER A 264 -8.75 -6.17 0.65
C SER A 264 -9.61 -5.30 -0.27
N ILE A 265 -9.09 -4.11 -0.62
CA ILE A 265 -9.76 -3.18 -1.54
C ILE A 265 -9.97 -3.79 -2.94
N PHE A 266 -9.14 -4.75 -3.32
CA PHE A 266 -9.22 -5.46 -4.59
C PHE A 266 -9.78 -6.89 -4.46
N SER A 267 -10.30 -7.29 -3.28
CA SER A 267 -10.84 -8.64 -3.07
C SER A 267 -11.92 -9.03 -4.08
N GLU A 268 -12.76 -8.07 -4.50
CA GLU A 268 -13.81 -8.27 -5.52
C GLU A 268 -13.30 -8.04 -6.96
N ALA A 269 -12.03 -7.69 -7.12
CA ALA A 269 -11.43 -7.34 -8.41
C ALA A 269 -10.38 -8.36 -8.89
N LEU A 270 -10.29 -9.55 -8.27
CA LEU A 270 -9.28 -10.55 -8.63
C LEU A 270 -9.40 -11.00 -10.08
N ASP A 271 -10.62 -11.20 -10.58
CA ASP A 271 -10.86 -11.55 -11.99
C ASP A 271 -10.40 -10.44 -12.93
N ALA A 272 -10.60 -9.17 -12.53
CA ALA A 272 -10.15 -8.04 -13.31
C ALA A 272 -8.61 -7.93 -13.32
N ALA A 273 -7.97 -8.21 -12.18
CA ALA A 273 -6.51 -8.27 -12.09
C ALA A 273 -5.94 -9.37 -12.99
N GLN A 274 -6.57 -10.55 -13.00
CA GLN A 274 -6.20 -11.65 -13.89
C GLN A 274 -6.36 -11.27 -15.37
N MET A 275 -7.45 -10.59 -15.71
CA MET A 275 -7.68 -10.10 -17.06
C MET A 275 -6.62 -9.11 -17.51
N VAL A 276 -6.16 -8.19 -16.62
CA VAL A 276 -5.05 -7.26 -16.91
C VAL A 276 -3.78 -8.04 -17.22
N ASP A 277 -3.43 -9.02 -16.41
CA ASP A 277 -2.20 -9.80 -16.59
C ASP A 277 -2.26 -10.63 -17.88
N TYR A 278 -3.41 -11.23 -18.22
CA TYR A 278 -3.60 -11.92 -19.50
C TYR A 278 -3.50 -10.99 -20.70
N ALA A 279 -4.15 -9.83 -20.66
CA ALA A 279 -4.09 -8.86 -21.75
C ALA A 279 -2.65 -8.33 -21.96
N PHE A 280 -1.94 -8.06 -20.89
CA PHE A 280 -0.54 -7.63 -20.93
C PHE A 280 0.39 -8.73 -21.44
N ASP A 281 0.25 -9.97 -20.97
CA ASP A 281 1.06 -11.08 -21.45
C ASP A 281 0.79 -11.37 -22.94
N ASN A 282 -0.46 -11.33 -23.37
CA ASN A 282 -0.83 -11.48 -24.78
C ASN A 282 -0.17 -10.40 -25.66
N TYR A 283 -0.20 -9.14 -25.23
CA TYR A 283 0.48 -8.05 -25.92
C TYR A 283 1.99 -8.29 -26.01
N ARG A 284 2.62 -8.67 -24.92
CA ARG A 284 4.04 -9.04 -24.88
C ARG A 284 4.36 -10.22 -25.79
N GLN A 285 3.53 -11.25 -25.80
CA GLN A 285 3.71 -12.43 -26.66
C GLN A 285 3.54 -12.08 -28.14
N ASP A 286 2.56 -11.24 -28.48
CA ASP A 286 2.34 -10.78 -29.85
C ASP A 286 3.58 -10.05 -30.39
N ILE A 287 4.18 -9.16 -29.59
CA ILE A 287 5.44 -8.50 -29.94
C ILE A 287 6.58 -9.51 -30.08
N ARG A 288 6.71 -10.46 -29.12
CA ARG A 288 7.79 -11.43 -29.11
C ARG A 288 7.70 -12.44 -30.24
N LEU A 289 6.50 -12.94 -30.52
CA LEU A 289 6.27 -14.02 -31.49
C LEU A 289 5.86 -13.51 -32.87
N GLY A 290 5.32 -12.28 -32.97
CA GLY A 290 4.89 -11.65 -34.20
C GLY A 290 6.03 -11.12 -35.09
N GLY A 291 7.30 -11.29 -34.67
CA GLY A 291 8.44 -10.93 -35.49
C GLY A 291 8.49 -11.69 -36.82
N LYS A 292 9.09 -11.07 -37.81
CA LYS A 292 9.32 -11.67 -39.14
C LYS A 292 9.94 -13.07 -38.99
N LYS A 293 9.35 -14.07 -39.70
CA LYS A 293 9.87 -15.44 -39.77
C LYS A 293 10.04 -15.84 -41.23
N ILE A 294 11.09 -16.54 -41.52
CA ILE A 294 11.40 -17.07 -42.85
C ILE A 294 11.49 -18.57 -42.74
N PHE A 295 10.56 -19.26 -43.37
CA PHE A 295 10.57 -20.70 -43.49
C PHE A 295 11.29 -21.05 -44.80
N TYR A 296 12.31 -21.88 -44.72
CA TYR A 296 13.13 -22.28 -45.86
C TYR A 296 13.31 -23.79 -45.90
N ASP A 297 13.46 -24.31 -47.09
CA ASP A 297 13.79 -25.71 -47.26
C ASP A 297 15.28 -25.99 -47.01
N ARG A 298 15.55 -27.14 -46.43
CA ARG A 298 16.94 -27.58 -46.11
C ARG A 298 17.84 -27.59 -47.32
N SER A 299 17.31 -27.81 -48.54
CA SER A 299 18.10 -27.80 -49.77
C SER A 299 18.77 -26.47 -50.09
N LEU A 300 18.26 -25.36 -49.51
CA LEU A 300 18.82 -24.00 -49.65
C LEU A 300 20.00 -23.72 -48.68
N CYS A 301 20.25 -24.59 -47.74
CA CYS A 301 21.38 -24.43 -46.80
C CYS A 301 22.71 -24.72 -47.46
N ARG A 302 23.71 -23.94 -47.05
CA ARG A 302 25.08 -24.32 -47.35
C ARG A 302 25.43 -25.59 -46.55
N LYS A 303 25.99 -26.59 -47.23
CA LYS A 303 26.40 -27.83 -46.63
C LYS A 303 27.93 -27.84 -46.43
N TRP A 304 28.35 -28.29 -45.27
CA TRP A 304 29.74 -28.63 -45.05
C TRP A 304 29.83 -30.01 -44.38
N VAL A 305 30.90 -30.71 -44.68
CA VAL A 305 31.15 -32.04 -44.14
C VAL A 305 32.25 -31.90 -43.08
N ASP A 306 32.01 -32.45 -41.88
CA ASP A 306 32.99 -32.45 -40.84
C ASP A 306 34.09 -33.52 -41.08
N LYS A 307 35.07 -33.57 -40.17
CA LYS A 307 36.21 -34.55 -40.30
C LYS A 307 35.75 -35.99 -40.15
N GLU A 308 34.56 -36.23 -39.65
CA GLU A 308 33.93 -37.54 -39.40
C GLU A 308 33.04 -37.98 -40.57
N GLY A 309 32.92 -37.15 -41.60
CA GLY A 309 32.11 -37.41 -42.79
C GLY A 309 30.63 -37.08 -42.64
N ILE A 310 30.22 -36.40 -41.57
CA ILE A 310 28.84 -36.02 -41.29
C ILE A 310 28.53 -34.68 -41.99
N GLU A 311 27.45 -34.69 -42.79
CA GLU A 311 26.96 -33.50 -43.50
C GLU A 311 26.19 -32.59 -42.57
N HIS A 312 26.62 -31.34 -42.40
CA HIS A 312 25.97 -30.31 -41.61
C HIS A 312 25.38 -29.25 -42.53
N ALA A 313 24.10 -28.89 -42.30
CA ALA A 313 23.46 -27.76 -42.94
C ALA A 313 23.68 -26.49 -42.13
N VAL A 314 24.21 -25.45 -42.76
CA VAL A 314 24.41 -24.15 -42.11
C VAL A 314 23.32 -23.22 -42.56
N PRO A 315 22.47 -22.70 -41.65
CA PRO A 315 21.44 -21.70 -41.97
C PRO A 315 22.09 -20.45 -42.56
N PRO A 316 21.35 -19.64 -43.36
CA PRO A 316 21.90 -18.50 -44.09
C PRO A 316 22.61 -17.46 -43.22
N ASP A 317 22.26 -17.35 -41.97
CA ASP A 317 22.94 -16.48 -41.00
C ASP A 317 22.82 -17.07 -39.58
N ALA A 318 23.96 -17.34 -38.95
CA ALA A 318 24.02 -17.88 -37.58
C ALA A 318 23.53 -16.85 -36.51
N VAL A 319 23.63 -15.56 -36.78
CA VAL A 319 23.18 -14.49 -35.88
C VAL A 319 21.66 -14.36 -35.85
N HIS A 320 21.00 -14.71 -36.96
CA HIS A 320 19.55 -14.57 -37.15
C HIS A 320 18.77 -15.88 -37.04
N ARG A 321 19.30 -16.89 -36.33
CA ARG A 321 18.62 -18.20 -36.12
C ARG A 321 17.19 -18.09 -35.57
N GLN A 322 16.83 -16.99 -34.96
CA GLN A 322 15.46 -16.74 -34.47
C GLN A 322 14.48 -16.38 -35.59
N ILE A 323 14.97 -16.05 -36.79
CA ILE A 323 14.17 -15.64 -37.93
C ILE A 323 14.01 -16.79 -38.93
N PHE A 324 14.97 -17.69 -39.03
CA PHE A 324 14.99 -18.76 -40.02
C PHE A 324 14.55 -20.09 -39.43
N TYR A 325 13.52 -20.69 -40.00
CA TYR A 325 12.96 -21.98 -39.63
C TYR A 325 13.10 -22.97 -40.78
N GLU A 326 13.82 -24.06 -40.55
CA GLU A 326 13.99 -25.13 -41.54
C GLU A 326 12.73 -25.98 -41.66
N LEU A 327 12.30 -26.23 -42.88
CA LEU A 327 11.21 -27.15 -43.19
C LEU A 327 11.79 -28.47 -43.76
N PRO A 328 11.19 -29.64 -43.43
CA PRO A 328 11.61 -30.90 -44.02
C PRO A 328 11.26 -30.92 -45.53
N THR A 329 12.19 -31.43 -46.34
CA THR A 329 11.94 -31.56 -47.78
C THR A 329 10.85 -32.64 -48.01
N PRO A 330 9.77 -32.33 -48.75
CA PRO A 330 8.73 -33.32 -49.03
C PRO A 330 9.26 -34.45 -49.91
N GLU A 331 8.78 -35.69 -49.70
CA GLU A 331 9.05 -36.80 -50.58
C GLU A 331 8.36 -36.56 -51.94
N GLY A 332 9.13 -36.22 -52.98
CA GLY A 332 8.57 -35.91 -54.31
C GLY A 332 9.13 -34.65 -54.98
N GLY A 333 10.03 -33.97 -54.31
CA GLY A 333 10.64 -32.72 -54.81
C GLY A 333 9.79 -31.48 -54.61
N ILE A 334 10.44 -30.33 -54.65
CA ILE A 334 9.81 -29.04 -54.36
C ILE A 334 9.71 -28.24 -55.63
N ASP A 335 8.52 -27.69 -55.93
CA ASP A 335 8.42 -26.54 -56.84
C ASP A 335 9.28 -25.40 -56.26
N GLN A 336 10.19 -24.86 -57.08
CA GLN A 336 11.13 -23.80 -56.67
C GLN A 336 10.44 -22.60 -56.03
N LEU A 337 9.18 -22.35 -56.34
CA LEU A 337 8.34 -21.31 -55.74
C LEU A 337 7.92 -21.57 -54.26
N ALA A 338 8.06 -22.78 -53.75
CA ALA A 338 7.73 -23.14 -52.36
C ALA A 338 8.96 -23.31 -51.47
N ALA A 339 10.16 -23.18 -51.99
CA ALA A 339 11.41 -23.44 -51.24
C ALA A 339 11.70 -22.47 -50.10
N TRP A 340 11.06 -21.33 -50.11
CA TRP A 340 11.09 -20.42 -48.97
C TRP A 340 9.78 -19.65 -48.86
N ARG A 341 9.37 -19.33 -47.64
CA ARG A 341 8.16 -18.57 -47.31
C ARG A 341 8.48 -17.54 -46.25
N GLU A 342 8.04 -16.34 -46.47
CA GLU A 342 8.12 -15.25 -45.53
C GLU A 342 6.79 -15.18 -44.75
N TYR A 343 6.87 -15.13 -43.43
CA TYR A 343 5.77 -14.81 -42.55
C TYR A 343 6.12 -13.52 -41.82
N ASN A 344 5.43 -12.46 -42.17
CA ASN A 344 5.62 -11.14 -41.59
C ASN A 344 4.24 -10.54 -41.25
N PRO A 345 3.61 -11.01 -40.16
CA PRO A 345 2.28 -10.55 -39.79
C PRO A 345 2.35 -9.11 -39.27
N ASP A 346 1.30 -8.36 -39.51
CA ASP A 346 1.11 -7.09 -38.85
C ASP A 346 0.90 -7.32 -37.35
N LEU A 347 1.66 -6.61 -36.51
CA LEU A 347 1.50 -6.64 -35.08
C LEU A 347 0.18 -5.97 -34.69
N ARG A 348 -0.66 -6.66 -33.89
CA ARG A 348 -1.97 -6.18 -33.43
C ARG A 348 -1.83 -5.18 -32.28
N THR A 349 -0.89 -4.24 -32.37
CA THR A 349 -0.54 -3.32 -31.30
C THR A 349 -1.72 -2.49 -30.82
N ALA A 350 -2.53 -1.96 -31.75
CA ALA A 350 -3.71 -1.16 -31.39
C ALA A 350 -4.78 -1.96 -30.64
N SER A 351 -5.10 -3.17 -31.12
CA SER A 351 -6.08 -4.04 -30.46
C SER A 351 -5.60 -4.54 -29.09
N ASN A 352 -4.31 -4.86 -28.98
CA ASN A 352 -3.72 -5.27 -27.70
C ASN A 352 -3.67 -4.11 -26.70
N HIS A 353 -3.32 -2.90 -27.17
CA HIS A 353 -3.36 -1.69 -26.33
C HIS A 353 -4.79 -1.44 -25.81
N GLN A 354 -5.81 -1.54 -26.67
CA GLN A 354 -7.20 -1.37 -26.27
C GLN A 354 -7.63 -2.43 -25.24
N ALA A 355 -7.26 -3.69 -25.44
CA ALA A 355 -7.58 -4.77 -24.50
C ALA A 355 -6.94 -4.55 -23.11
N VAL A 356 -5.70 -4.08 -23.06
CA VAL A 356 -5.04 -3.73 -21.80
C VAL A 356 -5.76 -2.55 -21.14
N GLN A 357 -6.12 -1.51 -21.93
CA GLN A 357 -6.81 -0.33 -21.40
C GLN A 357 -8.20 -0.68 -20.85
N ASP A 358 -8.99 -1.50 -21.56
CA ASP A 358 -10.31 -1.94 -21.09
C ASP A 358 -10.20 -2.75 -19.79
N ALA A 359 -9.19 -3.62 -19.67
CA ALA A 359 -8.95 -4.39 -18.46
C ALA A 359 -8.54 -3.49 -17.28
N LEU A 360 -7.71 -2.47 -17.51
CA LEU A 360 -7.32 -1.47 -16.50
C LEU A 360 -8.51 -0.63 -16.03
N ASP A 361 -9.42 -0.26 -16.95
CA ASP A 361 -10.62 0.49 -16.62
C ASP A 361 -11.57 -0.33 -15.74
N MET A 362 -11.74 -1.63 -16.02
CA MET A 362 -12.52 -2.55 -15.18
C MET A 362 -11.87 -2.71 -13.79
N MET A 363 -10.56 -2.83 -13.72
CA MET A 363 -9.83 -2.92 -12.46
C MET A 363 -10.00 -1.64 -11.62
N SER A 364 -9.84 -0.47 -12.23
CA SER A 364 -10.05 0.84 -11.59
C SER A 364 -11.44 0.97 -11.01
N PHE A 365 -12.47 0.63 -11.79
CA PHE A 365 -13.87 0.70 -11.38
C PHE A 365 -14.14 -0.22 -10.17
N LYS A 366 -13.72 -1.48 -10.24
CA LYS A 366 -13.92 -2.45 -9.15
C LYS A 366 -13.17 -2.05 -7.88
N CYS A 367 -11.99 -1.45 -8.01
CA CYS A 367 -11.20 -0.96 -6.87
C CYS A 367 -11.63 0.43 -6.36
N LYS A 368 -12.77 0.98 -6.83
CA LYS A 368 -13.36 2.24 -6.37
C LYS A 368 -12.51 3.49 -6.67
N LEU A 369 -11.60 3.41 -7.64
CA LEU A 369 -10.78 4.53 -8.11
C LEU A 369 -11.44 5.33 -9.24
N GLY A 370 -12.68 4.98 -9.61
CA GLY A 370 -13.39 5.50 -10.76
C GLY A 370 -12.96 4.81 -12.07
N CYS A 371 -13.68 5.08 -13.17
CA CYS A 371 -13.28 4.63 -14.48
C CYS A 371 -12.10 5.45 -15.00
N HIS A 372 -11.22 4.84 -15.80
CA HIS A 372 -10.11 5.52 -16.46
C HIS A 372 -9.04 6.13 -15.54
N ARG A 373 -8.81 5.58 -14.34
CA ARG A 373 -7.71 6.01 -13.45
C ARG A 373 -6.35 5.76 -14.11
N TYR A 374 -6.17 4.59 -14.75
CA TYR A 374 -4.93 4.15 -15.34
C TYR A 374 -4.99 4.33 -16.86
N LYS A 375 -4.55 5.49 -17.37
CA LYS A 375 -4.47 5.77 -18.80
C LYS A 375 -3.02 5.95 -19.21
N PHE A 376 -2.61 5.28 -20.28
CA PHE A 376 -1.30 5.50 -20.90
C PHE A 376 -1.32 6.66 -21.90
N ASP A 377 -2.51 6.99 -22.42
CA ASP A 377 -2.67 8.11 -23.36
C ASP A 377 -3.22 9.32 -22.61
N GLN A 378 -2.42 10.38 -22.49
CA GLN A 378 -2.87 11.65 -21.96
C GLN A 378 -3.67 12.36 -23.05
N GLY A 379 -4.95 12.01 -23.16
CA GLY A 379 -5.87 12.79 -24.00
C GLY A 379 -5.89 14.25 -23.59
N THR A 380 -6.24 15.13 -24.50
CA THR A 380 -6.44 16.56 -24.24
C THR A 380 -7.41 16.73 -23.08
N VAL A 381 -6.97 17.39 -22.01
CA VAL A 381 -7.84 17.79 -20.89
C VAL A 381 -8.83 18.81 -21.43
N THR A 382 -10.09 18.44 -21.51
CA THR A 382 -11.10 19.19 -22.26
C THR A 382 -11.64 20.39 -21.49
N THR A 383 -12.03 20.23 -20.24
CA THR A 383 -12.44 21.35 -19.36
C THR A 383 -12.29 20.98 -17.88
N ALA A 384 -12.14 21.97 -17.00
CA ALA A 384 -12.08 21.77 -15.56
C ALA A 384 -13.33 21.09 -14.99
N THR A 385 -14.49 21.42 -15.50
CA THR A 385 -15.79 20.83 -15.09
C THR A 385 -15.88 19.35 -15.48
N GLU A 386 -15.41 18.98 -16.65
CA GLU A 386 -15.40 17.60 -17.13
C GLU A 386 -14.37 16.77 -16.37
N TYR A 387 -13.22 17.35 -16.03
CA TYR A 387 -12.22 16.74 -15.17
C TYR A 387 -12.74 16.44 -13.77
N THR A 388 -13.43 17.43 -13.14
CA THR A 388 -14.04 17.29 -11.83
C THR A 388 -15.19 16.28 -11.85
N GLY A 389 -16.04 16.31 -12.88
CA GLY A 389 -17.14 15.35 -13.04
C GLY A 389 -16.66 13.91 -13.17
N SER A 390 -15.57 13.66 -13.91
CA SER A 390 -14.98 12.33 -14.10
C SER A 390 -14.34 11.75 -12.83
N ARG A 391 -14.07 12.60 -11.82
CA ARG A 391 -13.47 12.20 -10.54
C ARG A 391 -14.43 12.16 -9.36
N GLN A 392 -15.69 12.49 -9.58
CA GLN A 392 -16.68 12.55 -8.49
C GLN A 392 -16.77 11.23 -7.70
N ASP A 393 -16.74 10.09 -8.39
CA ASP A 393 -16.77 8.77 -7.75
C ASP A 393 -15.52 8.54 -6.87
N LEU A 394 -14.35 8.92 -7.37
CA LEU A 394 -13.10 8.84 -6.62
C LEU A 394 -13.17 9.68 -5.33
N VAL A 395 -13.66 10.92 -5.43
CA VAL A 395 -13.82 11.84 -4.28
C VAL A 395 -14.74 11.25 -3.23
N GLN A 396 -15.91 10.74 -3.64
CA GLN A 396 -16.87 10.14 -2.71
C GLN A 396 -16.27 8.91 -2.01
N ASN A 397 -15.57 8.07 -2.76
CA ASN A 397 -14.92 6.89 -2.20
C ASN A 397 -13.74 7.27 -1.28
N ALA A 398 -12.94 8.28 -1.62
CA ALA A 398 -11.87 8.78 -0.77
C ALA A 398 -12.42 9.31 0.56
N ASN A 399 -13.43 10.18 0.52
CA ASN A 399 -14.07 10.72 1.72
C ASN A 399 -14.63 9.60 2.63
N LYS A 400 -15.23 8.56 2.03
CA LYS A 400 -15.70 7.39 2.79
C LYS A 400 -14.56 6.65 3.46
N ASN A 401 -13.41 6.53 2.81
CA ASN A 401 -12.23 5.83 3.32
C ASN A 401 -11.43 6.65 4.34
N GLN A 402 -11.56 7.98 4.35
CA GLN A 402 -10.95 8.85 5.37
C GLN A 402 -11.53 8.58 6.77
N ILE A 403 -12.84 8.30 6.87
CA ILE A 403 -13.54 8.12 8.15
C ILE A 403 -12.90 7.07 9.07
N PRO A 404 -12.68 5.79 8.64
CA PRO A 404 -12.05 4.79 9.48
C PRO A 404 -10.60 5.12 9.83
N ILE A 405 -9.86 5.73 8.90
CA ILE A 405 -8.46 6.13 9.13
C ILE A 405 -8.40 7.27 10.17
N GLU A 406 -9.25 8.29 10.05
CA GLU A 406 -9.33 9.38 11.03
C GLU A 406 -9.64 8.85 12.43
N THR A 407 -10.61 7.96 12.54
CA THR A 407 -10.97 7.32 13.80
C THR A 407 -9.77 6.59 14.41
N ALA A 408 -9.01 5.86 13.58
CA ALA A 408 -7.84 5.13 14.03
C ALA A 408 -6.68 6.06 14.43
N LEU A 409 -6.43 7.12 13.66
CA LEU A 409 -5.43 8.13 13.96
C LEU A 409 -5.73 8.82 15.29
N ILE A 410 -6.95 9.32 15.48
CA ILE A 410 -7.35 9.96 16.73
C ILE A 410 -7.25 8.98 17.90
N GLY A 411 -7.65 7.72 17.70
CA GLY A 411 -7.59 6.68 18.73
C GLY A 411 -6.18 6.43 19.23
N ILE A 412 -5.22 6.24 18.32
CA ILE A 412 -3.83 5.98 18.71
C ILE A 412 -3.15 7.23 19.29
N LEU A 413 -3.41 8.42 18.74
CA LEU A 413 -2.87 9.66 19.28
C LEU A 413 -3.34 9.92 20.72
N ARG A 414 -4.62 9.64 21.03
CA ARG A 414 -5.13 9.70 22.40
C ARG A 414 -4.46 8.70 23.33
N ALA A 415 -4.17 7.49 22.86
CA ALA A 415 -3.43 6.50 23.62
C ALA A 415 -2.00 6.97 23.93
N MET A 416 -1.34 7.55 22.94
CA MET A 416 0.01 8.12 23.10
C MET A 416 0.01 9.28 24.10
N LEU A 417 -0.95 10.19 24.02
CA LEU A 417 -1.07 11.32 24.96
C LEU A 417 -1.42 10.84 26.37
N TRP A 418 -2.28 9.84 26.51
CA TRP A 418 -2.58 9.23 27.80
C TRP A 418 -1.31 8.64 28.44
N ALA A 419 -0.53 7.89 27.69
CA ALA A 419 0.72 7.31 28.17
C ALA A 419 1.76 8.40 28.49
N ALA A 420 1.89 9.41 27.63
CA ALA A 420 2.77 10.54 27.85
C ALA A 420 2.47 11.26 29.17
N LYS A 421 1.19 11.53 29.47
CA LYS A 421 0.76 12.19 30.71
C LYS A 421 0.94 11.31 31.95
N ASN A 422 0.37 10.10 31.90
CA ASN A 422 0.19 9.26 33.10
C ASN A 422 1.42 8.39 33.41
N LEU A 423 2.20 8.00 32.39
CA LEU A 423 3.36 7.14 32.57
C LEU A 423 4.69 7.91 32.46
N LEU A 424 4.78 8.86 31.54
CA LEU A 424 6.04 9.59 31.28
C LEU A 424 6.10 10.96 31.97
N GLY A 425 4.97 11.48 32.49
CA GLY A 425 4.91 12.76 33.17
C GLY A 425 5.00 13.98 32.25
N ALA A 426 4.70 13.82 30.96
CA ALA A 426 4.72 14.93 30.02
C ALA A 426 3.55 15.92 30.27
N PRO A 427 3.75 17.24 30.08
CA PRO A 427 2.72 18.26 30.31
C PRO A 427 1.77 18.37 29.11
N VAL A 428 1.00 17.30 28.85
CA VAL A 428 0.06 17.21 27.73
C VAL A 428 -1.38 16.99 28.20
N ASP A 429 -2.36 17.36 27.39
CA ASP A 429 -3.77 17.10 27.65
C ASP A 429 -4.33 16.02 26.71
N PRO A 430 -4.58 14.78 27.20
CA PRO A 430 -5.14 13.70 26.40
C PRO A 430 -6.53 13.96 25.85
N GLU A 431 -7.29 14.91 26.45
CA GLU A 431 -8.64 15.26 26.04
C GLU A 431 -8.67 16.44 25.05
N SER A 432 -7.51 16.97 24.69
CA SER A 432 -7.39 18.03 23.68
C SER A 432 -8.09 17.64 22.38
N SER A 433 -8.70 18.62 21.71
CA SER A 433 -9.32 18.40 20.40
C SER A 433 -8.24 18.05 19.38
N ILE A 434 -8.46 16.99 18.62
CA ILE A 434 -7.60 16.54 17.54
C ILE A 434 -8.45 16.43 16.29
N SER A 435 -8.06 17.09 15.20
CA SER A 435 -8.66 16.97 13.89
C SER A 435 -7.62 16.71 12.82
N VAL A 436 -8.00 15.98 11.79
CA VAL A 436 -7.16 15.67 10.64
C VAL A 436 -7.58 16.55 9.48
N ASN A 437 -6.65 17.32 8.93
CA ASN A 437 -6.89 18.07 7.71
C ASN A 437 -6.39 17.24 6.53
N TRP A 438 -7.33 16.75 5.73
CA TRP A 438 -7.06 15.92 4.56
C TRP A 438 -6.66 16.77 3.36
N ASP A 439 -5.80 16.20 2.51
CA ASP A 439 -5.49 16.79 1.21
C ASP A 439 -6.71 16.69 0.28
N ASP A 440 -7.13 17.79 -0.29
CA ASP A 440 -8.21 17.89 -1.26
C ASP A 440 -7.71 18.21 -2.69
N SER A 441 -6.40 18.24 -2.90
CA SER A 441 -5.77 18.65 -4.18
C SER A 441 -6.10 17.70 -5.35
N TYR A 442 -6.55 16.48 -5.07
CA TYR A 442 -7.03 15.55 -6.09
C TYR A 442 -8.45 15.87 -6.58
N ILE A 443 -9.21 16.72 -5.86
CA ILE A 443 -10.56 17.16 -6.20
C ILE A 443 -10.50 18.36 -7.14
N VAL A 444 -9.75 19.37 -6.73
CA VAL A 444 -9.59 20.64 -7.46
C VAL A 444 -8.12 20.83 -7.79
N SER A 445 -7.81 21.10 -9.05
CA SER A 445 -6.43 21.37 -9.41
C SER A 445 -5.94 22.62 -8.65
N GLU A 446 -4.67 22.64 -8.25
CA GLU A 446 -4.05 23.80 -7.59
C GLU A 446 -4.25 25.10 -8.39
N GLN A 447 -4.28 24.97 -9.70
CA GLN A 447 -4.52 26.08 -10.61
C GLN A 447 -5.96 26.60 -10.54
N GLU A 448 -6.94 25.73 -10.39
CA GLU A 448 -8.35 26.09 -10.27
C GLU A 448 -8.65 26.69 -8.90
N ARG A 449 -8.10 26.12 -7.83
CA ARG A 449 -8.17 26.68 -6.47
C ARG A 449 -7.55 28.08 -6.41
N THR A 450 -6.41 28.27 -7.07
CA THR A 450 -5.76 29.57 -7.16
C THR A 450 -6.58 30.56 -7.97
N ASN A 451 -7.28 30.11 -9.04
CA ASN A 451 -8.19 30.95 -9.82
C ASN A 451 -9.42 31.34 -9.02
N GLN A 452 -10.04 30.41 -8.26
CA GLN A 452 -11.15 30.71 -7.36
C GLN A 452 -10.74 31.71 -6.28
N LEU A 453 -9.59 31.52 -5.63
CA LEU A 453 -9.06 32.48 -4.67
C LEU A 453 -8.81 33.85 -5.29
N ARG A 454 -8.39 33.90 -6.56
CA ARG A 454 -8.24 35.14 -7.29
C ARG A 454 -9.57 35.85 -7.49
N GLU A 455 -10.59 35.11 -7.92
CA GLU A 455 -11.95 35.64 -8.12
C GLU A 455 -12.56 36.13 -6.80
N ASP A 456 -12.43 35.36 -5.73
CA ASP A 456 -12.87 35.73 -4.38
C ASP A 456 -12.11 36.96 -3.84
N ALA A 457 -10.82 37.06 -4.10
CA ALA A 457 -10.04 38.24 -3.72
C ALA A 457 -10.41 39.49 -4.52
N ILE A 458 -10.79 39.33 -5.80
CA ILE A 458 -11.32 40.40 -6.64
C ILE A 458 -12.70 40.83 -6.15
N ALA A 459 -13.57 39.86 -5.79
CA ALA A 459 -14.91 40.12 -5.23
C ALA A 459 -14.87 40.69 -3.79
N GLY A 460 -13.69 40.71 -3.15
CA GLY A 460 -13.55 41.24 -1.78
C GLY A 460 -13.99 40.26 -0.69
N LEU A 461 -14.23 38.99 -1.02
CA LEU A 461 -14.64 37.94 -0.09
C LEU A 461 -13.46 37.37 0.72
N VAL A 462 -12.28 37.40 0.14
CA VAL A 462 -11.05 36.89 0.75
C VAL A 462 -9.94 37.96 0.68
N PRO A 463 -9.07 38.09 1.70
CA PRO A 463 -7.93 39.00 1.64
C PRO A 463 -6.95 38.63 0.50
N ARG A 464 -6.42 39.64 -0.20
CA ARG A 464 -5.46 39.45 -1.31
C ARG A 464 -4.20 38.69 -0.89
N CYS A 465 -3.76 38.81 0.36
CA CYS A 465 -2.60 38.08 0.88
C CYS A 465 -2.80 36.56 0.80
N ARG A 466 -4.02 36.04 1.01
CA ARG A 466 -4.28 34.60 0.86
C ARG A 466 -4.13 34.10 -0.58
N TYR A 467 -4.54 34.90 -1.57
CA TYR A 467 -4.31 34.59 -2.98
C TYR A 467 -2.80 34.58 -3.30
N LEU A 468 -2.06 35.57 -2.81
CA LEU A 468 -0.59 35.67 -3.02
C LEU A 468 0.14 34.49 -2.34
N ALA A 469 -0.22 34.15 -1.11
CA ALA A 469 0.34 33.00 -0.41
C ALA A 469 0.14 31.70 -1.19
N ALA A 470 -1.09 31.43 -1.67
CA ALA A 470 -1.40 30.23 -2.43
C ALA A 470 -0.71 30.19 -3.82
N ARG A 471 -0.62 31.35 -4.52
CA ARG A 471 -0.06 31.41 -5.88
C ARG A 471 1.46 31.28 -5.91
N TYR A 472 2.13 31.82 -4.94
CA TYR A 472 3.61 31.93 -4.91
C TYR A 472 4.24 31.09 -3.81
N SER A 473 3.44 30.30 -3.08
CA SER A 473 3.89 29.46 -1.95
C SER A 473 4.63 30.27 -0.88
N LEU A 474 4.11 31.46 -0.56
CA LEU A 474 4.67 32.37 0.43
C LEU A 474 4.10 32.07 1.81
N SER A 475 4.86 32.39 2.86
CA SER A 475 4.33 32.47 4.23
C SER A 475 3.28 33.59 4.35
N GLU A 476 2.44 33.52 5.38
CA GLU A 476 1.42 34.57 5.61
C GLU A 476 2.05 35.95 5.79
N ASP A 477 3.17 36.03 6.49
CA ASP A 477 3.90 37.27 6.72
C ASP A 477 4.49 37.85 5.43
N GLU A 478 5.11 37.05 4.59
CA GLU A 478 5.61 37.45 3.26
C GLU A 478 4.47 37.90 2.35
N ALA A 479 3.34 37.19 2.35
CA ALA A 479 2.18 37.56 1.57
C ALA A 479 1.55 38.89 2.05
N HIS A 480 1.55 39.16 3.36
CA HIS A 480 1.15 40.44 3.92
C HIS A 480 2.10 41.56 3.53
N GLN A 481 3.41 41.30 3.57
CA GLN A 481 4.45 42.27 3.15
C GLN A 481 4.29 42.63 1.67
N TRP A 482 4.15 41.62 0.78
CA TRP A 482 3.90 41.86 -0.64
C TRP A 482 2.61 42.63 -0.92
N THR A 483 1.57 42.39 -0.15
CA THR A 483 0.31 43.14 -0.27
C THR A 483 0.49 44.61 0.16
N ALA A 484 1.33 44.88 1.16
CA ALA A 484 1.65 46.21 1.61
C ALA A 484 2.53 46.98 0.60
N GLU A 485 3.54 46.30 0.05
CA GLU A 485 4.42 46.85 -1.00
C GLU A 485 3.61 47.21 -2.26
N ALA A 486 2.75 46.30 -2.74
CA ALA A 486 1.89 46.56 -3.90
C ALA A 486 0.93 47.74 -3.70
N LYS A 487 0.45 47.96 -2.47
CA LYS A 487 -0.34 49.15 -2.14
C LYS A 487 0.49 50.42 -2.15
N ALA A 488 1.72 50.39 -1.63
CA ALA A 488 2.63 51.54 -1.63
C ALA A 488 2.99 51.94 -3.06
N ASP A 489 3.30 50.97 -3.92
CA ASP A 489 3.60 51.22 -5.34
C ASP A 489 2.40 51.83 -6.11
N SER A 490 1.18 51.35 -5.88
CA SER A 490 -0.02 51.91 -6.54
C SER A 490 -0.30 53.36 -6.12
N HIS A 491 0.04 53.78 -4.90
CA HIS A 491 -0.08 55.17 -4.44
C HIS A 491 1.03 56.05 -5.02
N THR A 492 2.19 55.49 -5.35
CA THR A 492 3.30 56.22 -5.98
C THR A 492 2.99 56.55 -7.44
N ASP A 493 2.34 55.66 -8.16
CA ASP A 493 1.91 55.88 -9.58
C ASP A 493 0.82 56.95 -9.71
N GLU A 494 -0.15 57.03 -8.77
CA GLU A 494 -1.15 58.12 -8.75
C GLU A 494 -0.49 59.46 -8.49
N ALA A 495 0.54 59.53 -7.70
CA ALA A 495 1.29 60.77 -7.45
C ALA A 495 2.12 61.23 -8.65
N LEU A 496 2.58 60.34 -9.49
CA LEU A 496 3.35 60.62 -10.69
C LEU A 496 2.47 61.12 -11.86
N THR A 497 1.18 60.72 -11.91
CA THR A 497 0.24 61.17 -12.94
C THR A 497 -0.34 62.56 -12.72
N PHE A 498 -0.22 63.15 -11.50
CA PHE A 498 -0.68 64.51 -11.20
C PHE A 498 0.45 65.60 -11.29
N GLY A 499 1.65 65.22 -11.69
CA GLY A 499 2.80 66.15 -11.78
C GLY A 499 3.13 66.66 -13.21
N GLY A 500 2.22 66.48 -14.17
CA GLY A 500 2.43 66.91 -15.53
C GLY A 500 1.28 67.78 -16.08
N ALA A 501 1.21 69.03 -15.69
CA ALA A 501 0.49 70.11 -16.37
C ALA A 501 1.40 71.34 -16.48
#